data_2540895c73a9f9282bd553d2f680098b
#
_entry.id   2540895c73a9f9282bd553d2f680098b
#
_cell.length_a   1.000
_cell.length_b   1.000
_cell.length_c   1.000
_cell.angle_alpha   90.00
_cell.angle_beta   90.00
_cell.angle_gamma   90.00
#
_symmetry.space_group_name_H-M   'P 1'
#
loop_
_entity.id
_entity.type
_entity.pdbx_description
1 polymer ?
#
loop_
_entity_poly.entity_id
_entity_poly.type
_entity_poly.pdbx_seq_one_letter_code
_entity_poly.pdbx_strand_id
1 'polypeptide(L)'
;MQPPPPITRALLIACTILLFAAQIPALTMLMTQWLVLRPVLSGFMPWQLLTFSFVHVNVLGWLFNMMLIYYFGSELERIWGERRFIQFVLASALAGAVVYLLLSLIPALLGTPMPTAPMFDSSAIGMGLLVATGMLFPFRTIRLFFVLEVTQRIAVWIFLGIIVFLTLGEFANGSGAWARGLGQLGGALGGYLMILYWRWRPPSFKRKKQSHIRRVH
;
A
#
# COMPACT_ATOMS: atom_id res chain seq x y z
N MET A 1 0.61 -3.08 24.88
CA MET A 1 0.71 -3.18 23.39
C MET A 1 2.14 -3.60 23.06
N GLN A 2 2.31 -4.59 22.18
CA GLN A 2 3.65 -4.95 21.71
C GLN A 2 4.15 -3.90 20.71
N PRO A 3 5.45 -3.55 20.72
CA PRO A 3 6.01 -2.60 19.75
C PRO A 3 5.85 -3.13 18.32
N PRO A 4 5.75 -2.23 17.33
CA PRO A 4 5.67 -2.65 15.92
C PRO A 4 6.95 -3.39 15.52
N PRO A 5 6.84 -4.46 14.71
CA PRO A 5 7.98 -5.21 14.22
C PRO A 5 8.86 -4.36 13.29
N PRO A 6 10.09 -4.81 12.96
CA PRO A 6 11.13 -3.93 12.44
C PRO A 6 10.78 -3.26 11.11
N ILE A 7 10.18 -3.96 10.15
CA ILE A 7 9.87 -3.39 8.84
C ILE A 7 8.70 -2.41 8.93
N THR A 8 7.63 -2.79 9.64
CA THR A 8 6.51 -1.88 9.92
C THR A 8 7.01 -0.61 10.62
N ARG A 9 7.88 -0.75 11.63
CA ARG A 9 8.45 0.39 12.34
C ARG A 9 9.28 1.29 11.42
N ALA A 10 10.09 0.69 10.53
CA ALA A 10 10.88 1.44 9.56
C ALA A 10 9.99 2.24 8.58
N LEU A 11 8.90 1.63 8.08
CA LEU A 11 7.92 2.31 7.22
C LEU A 11 7.27 3.49 7.95
N LEU A 12 6.81 3.29 9.18
CA LEU A 12 6.19 4.35 9.98
C LEU A 12 7.14 5.54 10.20
N ILE A 13 8.40 5.25 10.56
CA ILE A 13 9.42 6.28 10.80
C ILE A 13 9.75 7.02 9.50
N ALA A 14 9.99 6.30 8.40
CA ALA A 14 10.33 6.91 7.12
C ALA A 14 9.23 7.84 6.60
N CYS A 15 7.97 7.39 6.61
CA CYS A 15 6.82 8.21 6.21
C CYS A 15 6.65 9.44 7.11
N THR A 16 6.89 9.29 8.42
CA THR A 16 6.78 10.39 9.37
C THR A 16 7.88 11.43 9.16
N ILE A 17 9.12 11.00 8.97
CA ILE A 17 10.24 11.93 8.68
C ILE A 17 9.94 12.71 7.40
N LEU A 18 9.49 12.05 6.34
CA LEU A 18 9.19 12.70 5.07
C LEU A 18 7.96 13.63 5.17
N LEU A 19 6.96 13.31 6.00
CA LEU A 19 5.86 14.23 6.27
C LEU A 19 6.36 15.53 6.89
N PHE A 20 7.23 15.46 7.92
CA PHE A 20 7.79 16.66 8.54
C PHE A 20 8.70 17.44 7.58
N ALA A 21 9.50 16.73 6.77
CA ALA A 21 10.29 17.35 5.71
C ALA A 21 9.41 18.07 4.68
N ALA A 22 8.24 17.52 4.36
CA ALA A 22 7.27 18.14 3.45
C ALA A 22 6.61 19.41 4.01
N GLN A 23 6.80 19.78 5.26
CA GLN A 23 6.35 21.07 5.80
C GLN A 23 7.30 22.22 5.46
N ILE A 24 8.51 21.91 4.98
CA ILE A 24 9.52 22.90 4.57
C ILE A 24 9.37 23.12 3.06
N PRO A 25 8.99 24.34 2.57
CA PRO A 25 8.67 24.57 1.15
C PRO A 25 9.75 24.13 0.17
N ALA A 26 11.02 24.36 0.48
CA ALA A 26 12.15 23.96 -0.36
C ALA A 26 12.24 22.42 -0.49
N LEU A 27 12.04 21.68 0.61
CA LEU A 27 12.05 20.22 0.59
C LEU A 27 10.79 19.66 -0.08
N THR A 28 9.64 20.28 0.10
CA THR A 28 8.41 19.90 -0.60
C THR A 28 8.60 19.95 -2.12
N MET A 29 9.21 21.02 -2.62
CA MET A 29 9.50 21.17 -4.05
C MET A 29 10.41 20.06 -4.55
N LEU A 30 11.50 19.77 -3.85
CA LEU A 30 12.41 18.68 -4.18
C LEU A 30 11.71 17.31 -4.13
N MET A 31 10.94 17.03 -3.08
CA MET A 31 10.22 15.76 -2.92
C MET A 31 9.17 15.54 -4.02
N THR A 32 8.40 16.57 -4.36
CA THR A 32 7.40 16.51 -5.43
C THR A 32 8.02 16.38 -6.81
N GLN A 33 9.23 16.89 -6.99
CA GLN A 33 9.96 16.73 -8.24
C GLN A 33 10.61 15.36 -8.39
N TRP A 34 11.20 14.80 -7.33
CA TRP A 34 12.08 13.63 -7.42
C TRP A 34 11.47 12.34 -6.88
N LEU A 35 10.61 12.40 -5.85
CA LEU A 35 10.14 11.21 -5.15
C LEU A 35 8.72 10.81 -5.50
N VAL A 36 7.87 11.76 -5.91
CA VAL A 36 6.47 11.52 -6.24
C VAL A 36 6.36 10.86 -7.61
N LEU A 37 5.45 9.91 -7.78
CA LEU A 37 5.24 9.20 -9.04
C LEU A 37 4.52 10.10 -10.05
N ARG A 38 5.18 10.42 -11.14
CA ARG A 38 4.68 11.25 -12.23
C ARG A 38 4.19 10.39 -13.39
N PRO A 39 3.21 10.88 -14.19
CA PRO A 39 2.85 10.24 -15.46
C PRO A 39 4.08 10.07 -16.37
N VAL A 40 4.08 9.02 -17.20
CA VAL A 40 5.22 8.66 -18.08
C VAL A 40 5.73 9.84 -18.90
N LEU A 41 4.81 10.62 -19.48
CA LEU A 41 5.15 11.76 -20.36
C LEU A 41 5.44 13.07 -19.60
N SER A 42 5.32 13.07 -18.27
CA SER A 42 5.47 14.27 -17.43
C SER A 42 6.72 14.23 -16.54
N GLY A 43 7.75 13.47 -16.91
CA GLY A 43 9.00 13.39 -16.16
C GLY A 43 9.07 12.21 -15.19
N PHE A 44 8.52 11.08 -15.55
CA PHE A 44 8.67 9.81 -14.82
C PHE A 44 10.14 9.41 -14.67
N MET A 45 10.48 8.91 -13.47
CA MET A 45 11.78 8.35 -13.15
C MET A 45 11.63 6.97 -12.49
N PRO A 46 12.47 5.97 -12.82
CA PRO A 46 12.26 4.58 -12.37
C PRO A 46 12.17 4.38 -10.86
N TRP A 47 12.92 5.13 -10.07
CA TRP A 47 12.86 5.03 -8.60
C TRP A 47 11.54 5.52 -8.01
N GLN A 48 10.80 6.37 -8.74
CA GLN A 48 9.47 6.84 -8.32
C GLN A 48 8.48 5.70 -8.15
N LEU A 49 8.71 4.52 -8.78
CA LEU A 49 7.89 3.32 -8.59
C LEU A 49 7.80 2.85 -7.12
N LEU A 50 8.76 3.24 -6.30
CA LEU A 50 8.81 2.87 -4.88
C LEU A 50 8.78 4.09 -3.96
N THR A 51 9.48 5.17 -4.33
CA THR A 51 9.66 6.32 -3.45
C THR A 51 8.35 7.09 -3.20
N PHE A 52 7.41 7.07 -4.15
CA PHE A 52 6.12 7.75 -4.00
C PHE A 52 5.36 7.31 -2.75
N SER A 53 5.48 6.03 -2.37
CA SER A 53 4.78 5.45 -1.23
C SER A 53 5.19 6.04 0.14
N PHE A 54 6.31 6.74 0.20
CA PHE A 54 6.80 7.32 1.44
C PHE A 54 6.43 8.79 1.60
N VAL A 55 6.08 9.48 0.50
CA VAL A 55 5.83 10.92 0.49
C VAL A 55 4.40 11.20 0.92
N HIS A 56 4.22 11.97 1.98
CA HIS A 56 2.92 12.43 2.46
C HIS A 56 2.92 13.95 2.56
N VAL A 57 1.91 14.59 2.00
CA VAL A 57 1.76 16.07 2.03
C VAL A 57 0.59 16.50 2.91
N ASN A 58 -0.27 15.57 3.31
CA ASN A 58 -1.46 15.80 4.12
C ASN A 58 -1.38 14.99 5.42
N VAL A 59 -1.49 15.69 6.56
CA VAL A 59 -1.40 15.07 7.89
C VAL A 59 -2.50 14.04 8.13
N LEU A 60 -3.74 14.33 7.70
CA LEU A 60 -4.87 13.42 7.90
C LEU A 60 -4.70 12.13 7.07
N GLY A 61 -4.31 12.27 5.81
CA GLY A 61 -3.99 11.13 4.93
C GLY A 61 -2.83 10.30 5.47
N TRP A 62 -1.77 10.97 5.96
CA TRP A 62 -0.66 10.31 6.63
C TRP A 62 -1.13 9.53 7.86
N LEU A 63 -1.89 10.16 8.76
CA LEU A 63 -2.38 9.52 9.98
C LEU A 63 -3.17 8.25 9.65
N PHE A 64 -4.06 8.33 8.66
CA PHE A 64 -4.88 7.21 8.23
C PHE A 64 -4.04 6.07 7.66
N ASN A 65 -3.09 6.37 6.78
CA ASN A 65 -2.19 5.38 6.21
C ASN A 65 -1.27 4.75 7.27
N MET A 66 -0.74 5.56 8.21
CA MET A 66 0.07 5.04 9.32
C MET A 66 -0.73 4.12 10.24
N MET A 67 -2.01 4.44 10.47
CA MET A 67 -2.90 3.58 11.23
C MET A 67 -3.11 2.21 10.53
N LEU A 68 -3.35 2.20 9.21
CA LEU A 68 -3.48 0.96 8.44
C LEU A 68 -2.18 0.13 8.48
N ILE A 69 -1.03 0.78 8.26
CA ILE A 69 0.28 0.11 8.30
C ILE A 69 0.58 -0.40 9.71
N TYR A 70 0.30 0.39 10.75
CA TYR A 70 0.54 -0.02 12.13
C TYR A 70 -0.30 -1.25 12.52
N TYR A 71 -1.61 -1.21 12.30
CA TYR A 71 -2.49 -2.30 12.72
C TYR A 71 -2.32 -3.55 11.85
N PHE A 72 -2.51 -3.42 10.56
CA PHE A 72 -2.49 -4.57 9.65
C PHE A 72 -1.07 -5.00 9.28
N GLY A 73 -0.17 -4.04 9.07
CA GLY A 73 1.22 -4.33 8.75
C GLY A 73 1.93 -5.05 9.89
N SER A 74 1.77 -4.57 11.13
CA SER A 74 2.40 -5.22 12.29
C SER A 74 1.92 -6.66 12.50
N GLU A 75 0.66 -6.92 12.25
CA GLU A 75 0.10 -8.27 12.37
C GLU A 75 0.65 -9.19 11.28
N LEU A 76 0.58 -8.75 10.03
CA LEU A 76 1.02 -9.54 8.89
C LEU A 76 2.53 -9.80 8.91
N GLU A 77 3.34 -8.82 9.34
CA GLU A 77 4.77 -9.00 9.49
C GLU A 77 5.10 -10.06 10.57
N ARG A 78 4.38 -10.07 11.70
CA ARG A 78 4.55 -11.11 12.73
C ARG A 78 4.19 -12.51 12.23
N ILE A 79 3.18 -12.63 11.37
CA ILE A 79 2.71 -13.91 10.81
C ILE A 79 3.65 -14.42 9.72
N TRP A 80 4.08 -13.55 8.82
CA TRP A 80 4.84 -13.94 7.62
C TRP A 80 6.35 -13.84 7.80
N GLY A 81 6.82 -13.07 8.78
CA GLY A 81 8.21 -12.66 8.95
C GLY A 81 8.61 -11.55 7.98
N GLU A 82 9.73 -10.91 8.29
CA GLU A 82 10.23 -9.70 7.61
C GLU A 82 10.34 -9.87 6.09
N ARG A 83 10.97 -10.96 5.63
CA ARG A 83 11.26 -11.17 4.20
C ARG A 83 9.99 -11.23 3.34
N ARG A 84 8.97 -11.95 3.79
CA ARG A 84 7.71 -12.04 3.07
C ARG A 84 6.92 -10.74 3.16
N PHE A 85 6.98 -10.08 4.29
CA PHE A 85 6.31 -8.79 4.48
C PHE A 85 6.90 -7.73 3.54
N ILE A 86 8.23 -7.64 3.40
CA ILE A 86 8.88 -6.76 2.42
C ILE A 86 8.41 -7.10 0.99
N GLN A 87 8.41 -8.37 0.60
CA GLN A 87 7.93 -8.78 -0.73
C GLN A 87 6.49 -8.33 -0.99
N PHE A 88 5.64 -8.46 0.03
CA PHE A 88 4.25 -8.03 -0.05
C PHE A 88 4.10 -6.52 -0.22
N VAL A 89 4.81 -5.74 0.60
CA VAL A 89 4.81 -4.27 0.54
C VAL A 89 5.29 -3.79 -0.82
N LEU A 90 6.40 -4.36 -1.32
CA LEU A 90 6.92 -4.04 -2.65
C LEU A 90 5.92 -4.41 -3.76
N ALA A 91 5.31 -5.59 -3.70
CA ALA A 91 4.33 -6.02 -4.70
C ALA A 91 3.11 -5.08 -4.73
N SER A 92 2.58 -4.68 -3.57
CA SER A 92 1.45 -3.74 -3.48
C SER A 92 1.82 -2.35 -4.00
N ALA A 93 2.98 -1.82 -3.63
CA ALA A 93 3.45 -0.52 -4.12
C ALA A 93 3.66 -0.53 -5.63
N LEU A 94 4.39 -1.52 -6.16
CA LEU A 94 4.67 -1.65 -7.59
C LEU A 94 3.40 -1.85 -8.41
N ALA A 95 2.46 -2.69 -7.96
CA ALA A 95 1.20 -2.89 -8.65
C ALA A 95 0.38 -1.59 -8.71
N GLY A 96 0.34 -0.83 -7.61
CA GLY A 96 -0.28 0.49 -7.59
C GLY A 96 0.36 1.46 -8.58
N ALA A 97 1.69 1.54 -8.58
CA ALA A 97 2.45 2.38 -9.50
C ALA A 97 2.23 1.98 -10.98
N VAL A 98 2.27 0.69 -11.29
CA VAL A 98 2.08 0.19 -12.67
C VAL A 98 0.66 0.50 -13.15
N VAL A 99 -0.38 0.23 -12.34
CA VAL A 99 -1.76 0.56 -12.70
C VAL A 99 -1.91 2.06 -12.94
N TYR A 100 -1.37 2.90 -12.05
CA TYR A 100 -1.39 4.35 -12.23
C TYR A 100 -0.71 4.77 -13.54
N LEU A 101 0.49 4.28 -13.85
CA LEU A 101 1.22 4.65 -15.06
C LEU A 101 0.48 4.22 -16.32
N LEU A 102 -0.04 2.99 -16.37
CA LEU A 102 -0.80 2.48 -17.52
C LEU A 102 -2.06 3.33 -17.77
N LEU A 103 -2.80 3.66 -16.71
CA LEU A 103 -4.02 4.45 -16.83
C LEU A 103 -3.73 5.91 -17.15
N SER A 104 -2.61 6.46 -16.68
CA SER A 104 -2.18 7.81 -17.02
C SER A 104 -1.82 7.99 -18.51
N LEU A 105 -1.62 6.91 -19.26
CA LEU A 105 -1.41 6.95 -20.72
C LEU A 105 -2.71 7.04 -21.52
N ILE A 106 -3.85 6.63 -20.95
CA ILE A 106 -5.13 6.60 -21.67
C ILE A 106 -5.53 7.96 -22.28
N PRO A 107 -5.49 9.08 -21.54
CA PRO A 107 -5.82 10.39 -22.11
C PRO A 107 -4.93 10.78 -23.27
N ALA A 108 -3.64 10.45 -23.21
CA ALA A 108 -2.71 10.73 -24.31
C ALA A 108 -3.04 9.90 -25.58
N LEU A 109 -3.43 8.64 -25.41
CA LEU A 109 -3.84 7.77 -26.51
C LEU A 109 -5.15 8.22 -27.16
N LEU A 110 -6.03 8.86 -26.37
CA LEU A 110 -7.32 9.40 -26.82
C LEU A 110 -7.20 10.85 -27.35
N GLY A 111 -6.00 11.44 -27.35
CA GLY A 111 -5.79 12.84 -27.76
C GLY A 111 -6.38 13.86 -26.78
N THR A 112 -6.64 13.48 -25.54
CA THR A 112 -7.15 14.36 -24.49
C THR A 112 -6.00 14.83 -23.59
N PRO A 113 -6.15 15.93 -22.81
CA PRO A 113 -5.13 16.36 -21.87
C PRO A 113 -4.77 15.27 -20.85
N MET A 114 -3.48 15.05 -20.65
CA MET A 114 -2.99 14.09 -19.63
C MET A 114 -3.35 14.56 -18.21
N PRO A 115 -3.73 13.64 -17.32
CA PRO A 115 -3.85 13.98 -15.92
C PRO A 115 -2.50 14.42 -15.38
N THR A 116 -2.47 15.61 -14.80
CA THR A 116 -1.25 16.20 -14.22
C THR A 116 -1.04 15.85 -12.75
N ALA A 117 -2.06 15.26 -12.12
CA ALA A 117 -2.00 14.93 -10.69
C ALA A 117 -1.08 13.73 -10.44
N PRO A 118 0.07 13.95 -9.80
CA PRO A 118 1.01 12.89 -9.49
C PRO A 118 0.45 11.96 -8.40
N MET A 119 0.93 10.71 -8.35
CA MET A 119 0.59 9.77 -7.27
C MET A 119 1.63 9.84 -6.17
N PHE A 120 1.17 9.91 -4.95
CA PHE A 120 1.98 9.92 -3.71
C PHE A 120 1.21 9.18 -2.61
N ASP A 121 1.86 8.96 -1.47
CA ASP A 121 1.42 8.29 -0.26
C ASP A 121 1.40 6.74 -0.30
N SER A 122 1.25 6.16 0.88
CA SER A 122 1.27 4.71 1.08
C SER A 122 -0.11 4.03 0.96
N SER A 123 -1.12 4.71 0.38
CA SER A 123 -2.48 4.16 0.26
C SER A 123 -2.52 2.85 -0.54
N ALA A 124 -1.70 2.72 -1.58
CA ALA A 124 -1.59 1.47 -2.34
C ALA A 124 -1.13 0.29 -1.44
N ILE A 125 -0.16 0.54 -0.57
CA ILE A 125 0.30 -0.44 0.42
C ILE A 125 -0.79 -0.70 1.44
N GLY A 126 -1.42 0.35 2.00
CA GLY A 126 -2.50 0.26 2.97
C GLY A 126 -3.68 -0.58 2.46
N MET A 127 -4.08 -0.36 1.20
CA MET A 127 -5.14 -1.13 0.55
C MET A 127 -4.75 -2.59 0.33
N GLY A 128 -3.51 -2.85 -0.06
CA GLY A 128 -2.97 -4.21 -0.12
C GLY A 128 -3.04 -4.93 1.23
N LEU A 129 -2.60 -4.27 2.31
CA LEU A 129 -2.64 -4.82 3.67
C LEU A 129 -4.08 -5.09 4.13
N LEU A 130 -5.01 -4.17 3.86
CA LEU A 130 -6.41 -4.32 4.19
C LEU A 130 -7.04 -5.54 3.47
N VAL A 131 -6.78 -5.69 2.16
CA VAL A 131 -7.26 -6.84 1.38
C VAL A 131 -6.64 -8.13 1.89
N ALA A 132 -5.33 -8.16 2.17
CA ALA A 132 -4.65 -9.34 2.68
C ALA A 132 -5.25 -9.81 4.02
N THR A 133 -5.48 -8.90 4.94
CA THR A 133 -6.10 -9.24 6.23
C THR A 133 -7.56 -9.67 6.08
N GLY A 134 -8.32 -9.06 5.17
CA GLY A 134 -9.67 -9.49 4.84
C GLY A 134 -9.75 -10.89 4.22
N MET A 135 -8.73 -11.32 3.48
CA MET A 135 -8.61 -12.68 2.96
C MET A 135 -8.21 -13.71 4.02
N LEU A 136 -7.30 -13.32 4.93
CA LEU A 136 -6.78 -14.22 5.96
C LEU A 136 -7.73 -14.35 7.16
N PHE A 137 -8.41 -13.27 7.52
CA PHE A 137 -9.27 -13.21 8.71
C PHE A 137 -10.67 -12.63 8.40
N PRO A 138 -11.43 -13.20 7.44
CA PRO A 138 -12.65 -12.58 6.91
C PRO A 138 -13.75 -12.34 7.95
N PHE A 139 -13.82 -13.19 8.98
CA PHE A 139 -14.85 -13.13 10.03
C PHE A 139 -14.44 -12.40 11.29
N ARG A 140 -13.19 -11.93 11.34
CA ARG A 140 -12.69 -11.18 12.48
C ARG A 140 -13.36 -9.82 12.55
N THR A 141 -13.88 -9.46 13.73
CA THR A 141 -14.45 -8.15 13.97
C THR A 141 -13.36 -7.12 14.27
N ILE A 142 -13.43 -5.99 13.61
CA ILE A 142 -12.60 -4.82 13.85
C ILE A 142 -13.50 -3.61 14.16
N ARG A 143 -12.97 -2.67 14.94
CA ARG A 143 -13.67 -1.41 15.24
C ARG A 143 -13.20 -0.33 14.30
N LEU A 144 -14.02 -0.01 13.30
CA LEU A 144 -13.78 1.15 12.44
C LEU A 144 -14.06 2.44 13.22
N PHE A 145 -13.11 3.36 13.18
CA PHE A 145 -13.20 4.65 13.87
C PHE A 145 -13.57 4.55 15.35
N PHE A 146 -13.17 3.46 16.02
CA PHE A 146 -13.44 3.14 17.43
C PHE A 146 -14.91 2.96 17.81
N VAL A 147 -15.85 3.12 16.88
CA VAL A 147 -17.30 3.12 17.13
C VAL A 147 -18.01 1.95 16.44
N LEU A 148 -17.71 1.71 15.17
CA LEU A 148 -18.45 0.76 14.35
C LEU A 148 -17.79 -0.60 14.32
N GLU A 149 -18.41 -1.62 14.90
CA GLU A 149 -17.93 -3.01 14.85
C GLU A 149 -18.38 -3.66 13.53
N VAL A 150 -17.41 -3.98 12.68
CA VAL A 150 -17.64 -4.64 11.40
C VAL A 150 -16.69 -5.81 11.22
N THR A 151 -17.09 -6.80 10.43
CA THR A 151 -16.13 -7.85 10.03
C THR A 151 -15.10 -7.30 9.07
N GLN A 152 -13.91 -7.88 9.10
CA GLN A 152 -12.80 -7.44 8.26
C GLN A 152 -13.13 -7.52 6.77
N ARG A 153 -13.92 -8.53 6.37
CA ARG A 153 -14.45 -8.66 5.01
C ARG A 153 -15.34 -7.47 4.61
N ILE A 154 -16.21 -7.03 5.49
CA ILE A 154 -17.09 -5.87 5.25
C ILE A 154 -16.23 -4.60 5.17
N ALA A 155 -15.27 -4.43 6.06
CA ALA A 155 -14.36 -3.29 6.03
C ALA A 155 -13.63 -3.17 4.68
N VAL A 156 -13.12 -4.28 4.11
CA VAL A 156 -12.50 -4.28 2.77
C VAL A 156 -13.47 -3.71 1.72
N TRP A 157 -14.72 -4.18 1.69
CA TRP A 157 -15.71 -3.70 0.72
C TRP A 157 -16.08 -2.23 0.92
N ILE A 158 -16.18 -1.77 2.17
CA ILE A 158 -16.42 -0.35 2.49
C ILE A 158 -15.29 0.51 1.93
N PHE A 159 -14.02 0.17 2.22
CA PHE A 159 -12.88 0.95 1.75
C PHE A 159 -12.73 0.93 0.23
N LEU A 160 -12.90 -0.23 -0.41
CA LEU A 160 -12.91 -0.33 -1.87
C LEU A 160 -14.02 0.55 -2.46
N GLY A 161 -15.23 0.50 -1.90
CA GLY A 161 -16.36 1.31 -2.33
C GLY A 161 -16.10 2.81 -2.19
N ILE A 162 -15.50 3.25 -1.08
CA ILE A 162 -15.11 4.65 -0.85
C ILE A 162 -14.10 5.10 -1.92
N ILE A 163 -13.05 4.32 -2.20
CA ILE A 163 -12.05 4.67 -3.21
C ILE A 163 -12.68 4.75 -4.60
N VAL A 164 -13.54 3.80 -4.96
CA VAL A 164 -14.25 3.83 -6.23
C VAL A 164 -15.12 5.08 -6.32
N PHE A 165 -15.91 5.38 -5.28
CA PHE A 165 -16.78 6.56 -5.25
C PHE A 165 -15.98 7.87 -5.39
N LEU A 166 -14.89 8.04 -4.63
CA LEU A 166 -14.03 9.22 -4.73
C LEU A 166 -13.37 9.32 -6.12
N THR A 167 -12.92 8.20 -6.67
CA THR A 167 -12.31 8.14 -8.01
C THR A 167 -13.30 8.55 -9.11
N LEU A 168 -14.55 8.11 -9.01
CA LEU A 168 -15.61 8.52 -9.94
C LEU A 168 -15.92 10.02 -9.83
N GLY A 169 -15.90 10.57 -8.61
CA GLY A 169 -16.06 12.00 -8.38
C GLY A 169 -14.93 12.82 -9.03
N GLU A 170 -13.68 12.37 -8.88
CA GLU A 170 -12.52 13.00 -9.53
C GLU A 170 -12.59 12.92 -11.07
N PHE A 171 -13.08 11.79 -11.60
CA PHE A 171 -13.29 11.62 -13.01
C PHE A 171 -14.39 12.56 -13.56
N ALA A 172 -15.51 12.64 -12.86
CA ALA A 172 -16.64 13.49 -13.23
C ALA A 172 -16.28 14.98 -13.21
N ASN A 173 -15.41 15.40 -12.30
CA ASN A 173 -14.94 16.78 -12.18
C ASN A 173 -13.82 17.14 -13.19
N GLY A 174 -13.40 16.18 -14.04
CA GLY A 174 -12.31 16.40 -15.00
C GLY A 174 -10.95 16.63 -14.35
N SER A 175 -10.81 16.37 -13.03
CA SER A 175 -9.52 16.45 -12.36
C SER A 175 -8.64 15.29 -12.79
N GLY A 176 -7.40 15.50 -13.09
CA GLY A 176 -6.48 14.40 -13.43
C GLY A 176 -6.17 13.44 -12.26
N ALA A 177 -6.85 13.59 -11.12
CA ALA A 177 -6.58 12.83 -9.91
C ALA A 177 -7.20 11.41 -9.89
N TRP A 178 -8.16 11.11 -10.77
CA TRP A 178 -8.81 9.81 -10.87
C TRP A 178 -7.82 8.64 -11.06
N ALA A 179 -6.73 8.85 -11.80
CA ALA A 179 -5.69 7.85 -12.01
C ALA A 179 -5.01 7.42 -10.70
N ARG A 180 -4.93 8.32 -9.72
CA ARG A 180 -4.41 8.08 -8.37
C ARG A 180 -5.27 7.08 -7.60
N GLY A 181 -6.59 7.28 -7.59
CA GLY A 181 -7.52 6.35 -6.93
C GLY A 181 -7.47 4.95 -7.55
N LEU A 182 -7.38 4.85 -8.87
CA LEU A 182 -7.19 3.56 -9.55
C LEU A 182 -5.82 2.93 -9.23
N GLY A 183 -4.76 3.74 -9.05
CA GLY A 183 -3.48 3.26 -8.55
C GLY A 183 -3.58 2.65 -7.14
N GLN A 184 -4.39 3.22 -6.26
CA GLN A 184 -4.65 2.64 -4.93
C GLN A 184 -5.35 1.27 -5.05
N LEU A 185 -6.33 1.13 -5.95
CA LEU A 185 -6.95 -0.17 -6.27
C LEU A 185 -5.95 -1.15 -6.89
N GLY A 186 -4.99 -0.65 -7.68
CA GLY A 186 -3.84 -1.43 -8.16
C GLY A 186 -3.04 -2.05 -7.01
N GLY A 187 -2.82 -1.29 -5.93
CA GLY A 187 -2.18 -1.81 -4.71
C GLY A 187 -2.98 -2.91 -4.02
N ALA A 188 -4.30 -2.76 -3.96
CA ALA A 188 -5.21 -3.82 -3.48
C ALA A 188 -5.10 -5.09 -4.33
N LEU A 189 -5.09 -4.94 -5.65
CA LEU A 189 -4.93 -6.05 -6.60
C LEU A 189 -3.55 -6.73 -6.43
N GLY A 190 -2.48 -5.95 -6.28
CA GLY A 190 -1.13 -6.48 -6.04
C GLY A 190 -1.05 -7.32 -4.77
N GLY A 191 -1.65 -6.83 -3.67
CA GLY A 191 -1.77 -7.57 -2.42
C GLY A 191 -2.58 -8.86 -2.57
N TYR A 192 -3.72 -8.80 -3.26
CA TYR A 192 -4.55 -9.97 -3.58
C TYR A 192 -3.77 -11.03 -4.35
N LEU A 193 -3.13 -10.63 -5.46
CA LEU A 193 -2.35 -11.53 -6.32
C LEU A 193 -1.17 -12.16 -5.58
N MET A 194 -0.51 -11.39 -4.69
CA MET A 194 0.61 -11.90 -3.90
C MET A 194 0.16 -13.00 -2.92
N ILE A 195 -1.00 -12.84 -2.27
CA ILE A 195 -1.58 -13.88 -1.41
C ILE A 195 -1.92 -15.14 -2.23
N LEU A 196 -2.55 -14.98 -3.41
CA LEU A 196 -2.83 -16.11 -4.30
C LEU A 196 -1.55 -16.83 -4.71
N TYR A 197 -0.51 -16.08 -5.12
CA TYR A 197 0.79 -16.65 -5.50
C TYR A 197 1.39 -17.49 -4.37
N TRP A 198 1.34 -17.02 -3.11
CA TRP A 198 1.83 -17.80 -1.98
C TRP A 198 0.98 -19.03 -1.65
N ARG A 199 -0.32 -18.95 -1.90
CA ARG A 199 -1.22 -20.10 -1.76
C ARG A 199 -0.90 -21.20 -2.76
N TRP A 200 -0.49 -20.83 -3.99
CA TRP A 200 -0.08 -21.77 -5.04
C TRP A 200 1.33 -22.35 -4.82
N ARG A 201 2.20 -21.60 -4.14
CA ARG A 201 3.55 -22.03 -3.76
C ARG A 201 3.71 -22.00 -2.24
N PRO A 202 3.12 -22.97 -1.51
CA PRO A 202 3.34 -23.03 -0.07
C PRO A 202 4.84 -23.17 0.21
N PRO A 203 5.38 -22.55 1.28
CA PRO A 203 6.78 -22.68 1.61
C PRO A 203 7.11 -24.14 1.80
N SER A 204 8.19 -24.60 1.17
CA SER A 204 8.77 -25.89 1.51
C SER A 204 9.24 -25.80 2.97
N PHE A 205 8.43 -26.28 3.89
CA PHE A 205 8.87 -26.50 5.27
C PHE A 205 10.02 -27.53 5.18
N LYS A 206 11.25 -27.07 5.25
CA LYS A 206 12.37 -27.95 5.57
C LYS A 206 12.05 -28.52 6.95
N ARG A 207 11.50 -29.74 6.99
CA ARG A 207 11.40 -30.51 8.23
C ARG A 207 12.80 -30.48 8.86
N LYS A 208 12.95 -29.78 9.97
CA LYS A 208 14.12 -29.95 10.83
C LYS A 208 14.20 -31.45 11.09
N LYS A 209 15.23 -32.13 10.56
CA LYS A 209 15.53 -33.49 10.94
C LYS A 209 15.58 -33.51 12.47
N GLN A 210 14.62 -34.19 13.09
CA GLN A 210 14.73 -34.49 14.53
C GLN A 210 16.03 -35.29 14.66
N SER A 211 17.02 -34.70 15.29
CA SER A 211 18.22 -35.40 15.72
C SER A 211 17.75 -36.51 16.65
N HIS A 212 17.99 -37.77 16.25
CA HIS A 212 17.78 -38.93 17.06
C HIS A 212 18.42 -38.69 18.44
N ILE A 213 17.60 -38.57 19.45
CA ILE A 213 18.04 -38.69 20.84
C ILE A 213 18.51 -40.13 20.97
N ARG A 214 19.83 -40.35 20.97
CA ARG A 214 20.43 -41.64 21.37
C ARG A 214 19.99 -41.90 22.80
N ARG A 215 19.16 -42.92 23.00
CA ARG A 215 18.94 -43.51 24.30
C ARG A 215 20.26 -44.13 24.71
N VAL A 216 20.88 -43.58 25.74
CA VAL A 216 21.97 -44.21 26.48
C VAL A 216 21.31 -45.15 27.48
N HIS A 217 21.58 -46.44 27.33
CA HIS A 217 21.27 -47.46 28.33
C HIS A 217 22.36 -47.46 29.39
#